data_774cdbdbf810f7b3b19bdff85a32c6b3
#
_entry.id   774cdbdbf810f7b3b19bdff85a32c6b3
#
_cell.length_a   1.000
_cell.length_b   1.000
_cell.length_c   1.000
_cell.angle_alpha   90.00
_cell.angle_beta   90.00
_cell.angle_gamma   90.00
#
_symmetry.space_group_name_H-M   'P 1'
#
loop_
_entity.id
_entity.type
_entity.pdbx_description
1 polymer ?
#
loop_
_entity_poly.entity_id
_entity_poly.type
_entity_poly.pdbx_seq_one_letter_code
_entity_poly.pdbx_strand_id
1 'polypeptide(L)'
;MAKKKKESSRDELSSILADNLNKKFKSAHKVAYFLDGEETTPTDLDEWVSTGSPMLDLAISNRPNGGLPVGRITEITGLEGSGKSLLAAHSIADTQKKGGLGVYIDTENAMNQEFLEAIGVDVNKMLYVPLETVEDIFEAID
;
A
#
# COMPACT_ATOMS: atom_id res chain seq x y z
N MET A 1 10.92 31.64 12.39
CA MET A 1 10.02 31.37 13.53
C MET A 1 10.38 30.02 14.13
N ALA A 2 10.91 29.99 15.34
CA ALA A 2 11.35 28.76 16.00
C ALA A 2 10.13 27.94 16.42
N LYS A 3 10.06 26.67 15.94
CA LYS A 3 9.08 25.70 16.45
C LYS A 3 9.35 25.49 17.95
N LYS A 4 8.45 25.98 18.81
CA LYS A 4 8.42 25.61 20.22
C LYS A 4 8.35 24.06 20.29
N LYS A 5 9.39 23.42 20.81
CA LYS A 5 9.34 22.02 21.20
C LYS A 5 8.17 21.88 22.18
N LYS A 6 7.13 21.14 21.78
CA LYS A 6 6.11 20.68 22.71
C LYS A 6 6.82 19.72 23.66
N GLU A 7 6.87 20.05 24.95
CA GLU A 7 7.28 19.07 25.96
C GLU A 7 6.36 17.85 25.80
N SER A 8 6.96 16.67 25.69
CA SER A 8 6.26 15.40 25.60
C SER A 8 5.37 15.25 26.84
N SER A 9 4.05 15.20 26.63
CA SER A 9 3.07 14.95 27.69
C SER A 9 2.90 13.47 27.99
N ARG A 10 3.89 12.64 27.64
CA ARG A 10 3.86 11.20 27.86
C ARG A 10 3.85 10.92 29.35
N ASP A 11 2.89 10.11 29.78
CA ASP A 11 2.82 9.62 31.13
C ASP A 11 4.07 8.76 31.47
N GLU A 12 4.67 8.97 32.64
CA GLU A 12 5.89 8.30 33.07
C GLU A 12 5.71 6.77 33.12
N LEU A 13 4.55 6.30 33.59
CA LEU A 13 4.23 4.87 33.65
C LEU A 13 4.15 4.25 32.25
N SER A 14 3.52 4.94 31.31
CA SER A 14 3.41 4.51 29.92
C SER A 14 4.77 4.43 29.24
N SER A 15 5.66 5.37 29.54
CA SER A 15 7.04 5.38 29.03
C SER A 15 7.86 4.19 29.56
N ILE A 16 7.79 3.91 30.85
CA ILE A 16 8.45 2.76 31.48
C ILE A 16 7.91 1.45 30.89
N LEU A 17 6.60 1.35 30.68
CA LEU A 17 5.97 0.15 30.11
C LEU A 17 6.42 -0.08 28.66
N ALA A 18 6.45 0.97 27.84
CA ALA A 18 6.91 0.88 26.46
C ALA A 18 8.38 0.44 26.38
N ASP A 19 9.24 0.99 27.21
CA ASP A 19 10.65 0.60 27.29
C ASP A 19 10.82 -0.86 27.71
N ASN A 20 10.05 -1.31 28.70
CA ASN A 20 10.08 -2.70 29.15
C ASN A 20 9.62 -3.67 28.06
N LEU A 21 8.58 -3.33 27.31
CA LEU A 21 8.10 -4.13 26.19
C LEU A 21 9.16 -4.22 25.09
N ASN A 22 9.74 -3.10 24.70
CA ASN A 22 10.77 -3.04 23.66
C ASN A 22 12.04 -3.81 24.07
N LYS A 23 12.39 -3.84 25.36
CA LYS A 23 13.50 -4.65 25.90
C LYS A 23 13.18 -6.13 25.98
N LYS A 24 11.93 -6.48 26.32
CA LYS A 24 11.47 -7.88 26.47
C LYS A 24 11.43 -8.60 25.13
N PHE A 25 10.89 -7.95 24.12
CA PHE A 25 10.83 -8.48 22.77
C PHE A 25 12.14 -8.12 22.05
N LYS A 26 13.10 -9.03 22.02
CA LYS A 26 14.38 -8.90 21.30
C LYS A 26 14.16 -9.01 19.78
N SER A 27 13.20 -8.30 19.25
CA SER A 27 12.90 -8.23 17.83
C SER A 27 13.85 -7.24 17.16
N ALA A 28 14.10 -7.42 15.86
CA ALA A 28 14.85 -6.47 15.06
C ALA A 28 14.15 -5.09 14.96
N HIS A 29 12.88 -5.04 15.32
CA HIS A 29 12.05 -3.85 15.24
C HIS A 29 11.44 -3.51 16.61
N LYS A 30 11.24 -2.22 16.86
CA LYS A 30 10.49 -1.70 17.98
C LYS A 30 9.06 -2.29 17.98
N VAL A 31 8.54 -2.69 19.16
CA VAL A 31 7.21 -3.32 19.28
C VAL A 31 6.17 -2.45 20.00
N ALA A 32 6.61 -1.45 20.76
CA ALA A 32 5.74 -0.50 21.45
C ALA A 32 6.03 0.94 21.01
N TYR A 33 5.00 1.64 20.55
CA TYR A 33 5.05 2.98 19.99
C TYR A 33 4.05 3.89 20.71
N PHE A 34 4.33 5.19 20.73
CA PHE A 34 3.36 6.21 21.09
C PHE A 34 2.71 6.77 19.82
N LEU A 35 1.40 7.03 19.87
CA LEU A 35 0.65 7.60 18.74
C LEU A 35 0.49 9.11 18.89
N ASP A 36 1.50 9.79 19.41
CA ASP A 36 1.53 11.23 19.64
C ASP A 36 2.09 12.03 18.45
N GLY A 37 2.51 11.34 17.40
CA GLY A 37 3.08 11.96 16.18
C GLY A 37 4.54 12.40 16.33
N GLU A 38 5.21 12.07 17.45
CA GLU A 38 6.63 12.38 17.65
C GLU A 38 7.57 11.33 17.02
N GLU A 39 7.07 10.12 16.78
CA GLU A 39 7.80 9.02 16.15
C GLU A 39 7.01 8.38 15.02
N THR A 40 7.71 7.88 14.02
CA THR A 40 7.08 7.10 12.92
C THR A 40 6.66 5.74 13.42
N THR A 41 5.42 5.38 13.18
CA THR A 41 4.84 4.11 13.58
C THR A 41 4.57 3.22 12.35
N PRO A 42 4.49 1.89 12.50
CA PRO A 42 4.15 1.00 11.39
C PRO A 42 2.76 1.24 10.80
N THR A 43 1.93 2.05 11.49
CA THR A 43 0.59 2.43 11.02
C THR A 43 0.58 3.69 10.17
N ASP A 44 1.68 4.45 10.14
CA ASP A 44 1.79 5.65 9.33
C ASP A 44 1.84 5.29 7.85
N LEU A 45 1.09 6.04 7.07
CA LEU A 45 0.97 5.87 5.63
C LEU A 45 1.42 7.17 4.96
N ASP A 46 2.51 7.09 4.21
CA ASP A 46 3.14 8.24 3.57
C ASP A 46 2.91 8.27 2.06
N GLU A 47 2.64 7.10 1.47
CA GLU A 47 2.49 6.94 0.03
C GLU A 47 1.18 6.24 -0.34
N TRP A 48 0.64 6.62 -1.50
CA TRP A 48 -0.63 6.16 -2.01
C TRP A 48 -0.53 5.87 -3.50
N VAL A 49 -1.35 4.96 -3.98
CA VAL A 49 -1.48 4.63 -5.40
C VAL A 49 -2.90 4.98 -5.85
N SER A 50 -3.03 5.79 -6.90
CA SER A 50 -4.33 6.20 -7.40
C SER A 50 -5.06 5.03 -8.08
N THR A 51 -6.36 4.98 -7.87
CA THR A 51 -7.30 4.07 -8.56
C THR A 51 -7.66 4.55 -9.97
N GLY A 52 -7.14 5.72 -10.38
CA GLY A 52 -7.55 6.39 -11.62
C GLY A 52 -8.81 7.24 -11.48
N SER A 53 -9.49 7.19 -10.35
CA SER A 53 -10.68 7.99 -10.05
C SER A 53 -10.44 8.87 -8.82
N PRO A 54 -10.32 10.21 -8.99
CA PRO A 54 -10.09 11.12 -7.85
C PRO A 54 -11.18 11.04 -6.78
N MET A 55 -12.41 10.74 -7.17
CA MET A 55 -13.52 10.59 -6.22
C MET A 55 -13.37 9.33 -5.38
N LEU A 56 -12.96 8.22 -6.00
CA LEU A 56 -12.70 6.96 -5.29
C LEU A 56 -11.46 7.09 -4.41
N ASP A 57 -10.40 7.71 -4.90
CA ASP A 57 -9.18 7.96 -4.13
C ASP A 57 -9.47 8.76 -2.85
N LEU A 58 -10.30 9.81 -2.99
CA LEU A 58 -10.73 10.60 -1.84
C LEU A 58 -11.59 9.79 -0.87
N ALA A 59 -12.50 8.96 -1.39
CA ALA A 59 -13.38 8.13 -0.58
C ALA A 59 -12.60 7.07 0.22
N ILE A 60 -11.54 6.49 -0.35
CA ILE A 60 -10.70 5.47 0.30
C ILE A 60 -9.79 6.12 1.36
N SER A 61 -9.07 7.17 1.00
CA SER A 61 -7.96 7.69 1.79
C SER A 61 -8.29 8.96 2.58
N ASN A 62 -9.42 9.61 2.29
CA ASN A 62 -9.76 10.95 2.78
C ASN A 62 -8.64 11.98 2.52
N ARG A 63 -7.91 11.85 1.42
CA ARG A 63 -6.79 12.71 1.04
C ARG A 63 -6.89 13.13 -0.43
N PRO A 64 -6.62 14.40 -0.76
CA PRO A 64 -6.36 14.80 -2.14
C PRO A 64 -5.15 14.02 -2.67
N ASN A 65 -5.25 13.47 -3.88
CA ASN A 65 -4.21 12.61 -4.48
C ASN A 65 -3.86 11.36 -3.64
N GLY A 66 -4.84 10.82 -2.94
CA GLY A 66 -4.72 9.59 -2.18
C GLY A 66 -4.93 8.35 -3.03
N GLY A 67 -5.76 7.42 -2.55
CA GLY A 67 -6.07 6.15 -3.20
C GLY A 67 -5.73 4.95 -2.32
N LEU A 68 -5.15 3.91 -2.90
CA LEU A 68 -4.75 2.71 -2.20
C LEU A 68 -3.45 2.94 -1.41
N PRO A 69 -3.37 2.51 -0.14
CA PRO A 69 -2.19 2.73 0.68
C PRO A 69 -1.03 1.81 0.27
N VAL A 70 0.16 2.38 0.11
CA VAL A 70 1.39 1.62 -0.11
C VAL A 70 1.77 0.85 1.16
N GLY A 71 2.34 -0.35 1.00
CA GLY A 71 2.72 -1.21 2.11
C GLY A 71 1.54 -1.89 2.82
N ARG A 72 0.40 -1.98 2.16
CA ARG A 72 -0.80 -2.70 2.65
C ARG A 72 -1.32 -3.66 1.58
N ILE A 73 -1.98 -4.72 2.04
CA ILE A 73 -2.77 -5.59 1.17
C ILE A 73 -4.16 -4.96 1.03
N THR A 74 -4.59 -4.76 -0.21
CA THR A 74 -5.93 -4.26 -0.52
C THR A 74 -6.69 -5.35 -1.26
N GLU A 75 -7.84 -5.74 -0.73
CA GLU A 75 -8.76 -6.67 -1.39
C GLU A 75 -9.83 -5.87 -2.15
N ILE A 76 -10.07 -6.23 -3.42
CA ILE A 76 -11.13 -5.66 -4.25
C ILE A 76 -12.09 -6.77 -4.66
N THR A 77 -13.32 -6.72 -4.15
CA THR A 77 -14.36 -7.72 -4.42
C THR A 77 -15.52 -7.12 -5.21
N GLY A 78 -16.16 -7.95 -6.00
CA GLY A 78 -17.31 -7.54 -6.79
C GLY A 78 -17.71 -8.60 -7.82
N LEU A 79 -18.89 -8.42 -8.43
CA LEU A 79 -19.38 -9.31 -9.47
C LEU A 79 -18.47 -9.27 -10.71
N GLU A 80 -18.62 -10.26 -11.58
CA GLU A 80 -17.99 -10.25 -12.89
C GLU A 80 -18.35 -8.96 -13.65
N GLY A 81 -17.40 -8.39 -14.39
CA GLY A 81 -17.60 -7.14 -15.12
C GLY A 81 -17.72 -5.87 -14.27
N SER A 82 -17.56 -5.93 -12.95
CA SER A 82 -17.68 -4.76 -12.06
C SER A 82 -16.48 -3.79 -12.08
N GLY A 83 -15.43 -4.08 -12.84
CA GLY A 83 -14.27 -3.20 -12.99
C GLY A 83 -13.11 -3.49 -12.05
N LYS A 84 -13.06 -4.65 -11.38
CA LYS A 84 -11.93 -5.03 -10.49
C LYS A 84 -10.58 -4.94 -11.20
N SER A 85 -10.47 -5.59 -12.36
CA SER A 85 -9.25 -5.57 -13.19
C SER A 85 -8.93 -4.19 -13.74
N LEU A 86 -9.95 -3.35 -13.99
CA LEU A 86 -9.74 -1.96 -14.37
C LEU A 86 -9.06 -1.16 -13.27
N LEU A 87 -9.49 -1.31 -12.02
CA LEU A 87 -8.87 -0.65 -10.87
C LEU A 87 -7.43 -1.14 -10.66
N ALA A 88 -7.18 -2.45 -10.81
CA ALA A 88 -5.83 -3.02 -10.73
C ALA A 88 -4.91 -2.43 -11.82
N ALA A 89 -5.39 -2.33 -13.07
CA ALA A 89 -4.61 -1.74 -14.17
C ALA A 89 -4.31 -0.25 -13.95
N HIS A 90 -5.27 0.55 -13.46
CA HIS A 90 -5.02 1.94 -13.09
C HIS A 90 -3.98 2.07 -11.99
N SER A 91 -4.00 1.19 -11.00
CA SER A 91 -3.01 1.18 -9.91
C SER A 91 -1.60 0.88 -10.44
N ILE A 92 -1.46 -0.04 -11.41
CA ILE A 92 -0.18 -0.29 -12.09
C ILE A 92 0.26 0.95 -12.86
N ALA A 93 -0.62 1.58 -13.63
CA ALA A 93 -0.29 2.78 -14.40
C ALA A 93 0.19 3.94 -13.49
N ASP A 94 -0.45 4.14 -12.34
CA ASP A 94 -0.04 5.17 -11.38
C ASP A 94 1.30 4.82 -10.71
N THR A 95 1.50 3.55 -10.35
CA THR A 95 2.77 3.04 -9.82
C THR A 95 3.92 3.30 -10.79
N GLN A 96 3.73 3.02 -12.08
CA GLN A 96 4.74 3.26 -13.11
C GLN A 96 5.04 4.76 -13.28
N LYS A 97 4.03 5.64 -13.20
CA LYS A 97 4.23 7.10 -13.22
C LYS A 97 5.10 7.59 -12.06
N LYS A 98 5.05 6.90 -10.93
CA LYS A 98 5.88 7.16 -9.73
C LYS A 98 7.26 6.48 -9.78
N GLY A 99 7.58 5.79 -10.87
CA GLY A 99 8.87 5.11 -11.07
C GLY A 99 8.93 3.70 -10.49
N GLY A 100 7.80 3.16 -10.05
CA GLY A 100 7.68 1.79 -9.55
C GLY A 100 7.51 0.75 -10.66
N LEU A 101 7.62 -0.52 -10.30
CA LEU A 101 7.40 -1.67 -11.17
C LEU A 101 5.99 -2.24 -10.92
N GLY A 102 5.24 -2.50 -12.00
CA GLY A 102 3.98 -3.24 -11.95
C GLY A 102 4.21 -4.73 -12.18
N VAL A 103 3.72 -5.56 -11.28
CA VAL A 103 3.64 -7.02 -11.47
C VAL A 103 2.17 -7.41 -11.48
N TYR A 104 1.74 -8.08 -12.53
CA TYR A 104 0.37 -8.54 -12.68
C TYR A 104 0.33 -10.06 -12.73
N ILE A 105 -0.18 -10.68 -11.68
CA ILE A 105 -0.40 -12.13 -11.64
C ILE A 105 -1.84 -12.39 -12.07
N ASP A 106 -2.00 -13.11 -13.18
CA ASP A 106 -3.30 -13.35 -13.82
C ASP A 106 -3.63 -14.85 -13.79
N THR A 107 -4.56 -15.22 -12.92
CA THR A 107 -5.01 -16.60 -12.77
C THR A 107 -6.10 -17.00 -13.77
N GLU A 108 -6.73 -16.03 -14.41
CA GLU A 108 -7.82 -16.25 -15.36
C GLU A 108 -7.35 -16.21 -16.81
N ASN A 109 -6.10 -15.76 -17.06
CA ASN A 109 -5.54 -15.53 -18.40
C ASN A 109 -6.44 -14.64 -19.26
N ALA A 110 -7.11 -13.67 -18.61
CA ALA A 110 -8.13 -12.82 -19.24
C ALA A 110 -7.62 -11.42 -19.63
N MET A 111 -6.38 -11.08 -19.23
CA MET A 111 -5.83 -9.75 -19.44
C MET A 111 -5.39 -9.55 -20.90
N ASN A 112 -5.78 -8.42 -21.47
CA ASN A 112 -5.46 -8.03 -22.83
C ASN A 112 -4.49 -6.84 -22.84
N GLN A 113 -3.44 -6.90 -23.65
CA GLN A 113 -2.44 -5.85 -23.80
C GLN A 113 -3.05 -4.51 -24.22
N GLU A 114 -3.94 -4.53 -25.24
CA GLU A 114 -4.59 -3.31 -25.73
C GLU A 114 -5.40 -2.59 -24.64
N PHE A 115 -6.04 -3.36 -23.76
CA PHE A 115 -6.75 -2.83 -22.61
C PHE A 115 -5.81 -2.14 -21.62
N LEU A 116 -4.66 -2.74 -21.31
CA LEU A 116 -3.66 -2.16 -20.41
C LEU A 116 -3.09 -0.86 -20.99
N GLU A 117 -2.71 -0.87 -22.27
CA GLU A 117 -2.19 0.31 -22.97
C GLU A 117 -3.20 1.45 -23.03
N ALA A 118 -4.49 1.14 -23.26
CA ALA A 118 -5.57 2.13 -23.27
C ALA A 118 -5.76 2.83 -21.92
N ILE A 119 -5.45 2.15 -20.81
CA ILE A 119 -5.48 2.71 -19.45
C ILE A 119 -4.24 3.56 -19.17
N GLY A 120 -3.17 3.36 -19.94
CA GLY A 120 -1.90 4.07 -19.79
C GLY A 120 -0.82 3.27 -19.06
N VAL A 121 -0.95 1.95 -19.02
CA VAL A 121 0.10 1.05 -18.54
C VAL A 121 1.17 0.94 -19.62
N ASP A 122 2.43 1.12 -19.25
CA ASP A 122 3.57 0.81 -20.09
C ASP A 122 3.86 -0.69 -19.98
N VAL A 123 3.39 -1.46 -20.95
CA VAL A 123 3.51 -2.93 -20.95
C VAL A 123 4.97 -3.40 -21.03
N ASN A 124 5.90 -2.56 -21.53
CA ASN A 124 7.32 -2.89 -21.55
C ASN A 124 8.00 -2.77 -20.19
N LYS A 125 7.32 -2.12 -19.23
CA LYS A 125 7.76 -1.93 -17.84
C LYS A 125 6.86 -2.66 -16.84
N MET A 126 6.11 -3.65 -17.30
CA MET A 126 5.25 -4.47 -16.47
C MET A 126 5.68 -5.92 -16.58
N LEU A 127 5.70 -6.62 -15.46
CA LEU A 127 5.86 -8.06 -15.45
C LEU A 127 4.47 -8.72 -15.44
N TYR A 128 4.17 -9.52 -16.45
CA TYR A 128 2.96 -10.32 -16.53
C TYR A 128 3.26 -11.77 -16.21
N VAL A 129 2.55 -12.33 -15.26
CA VAL A 129 2.82 -13.67 -14.70
C VAL A 129 1.52 -14.49 -14.71
N PRO A 130 1.31 -15.34 -15.73
CA PRO A 130 0.15 -16.23 -15.80
C PRO A 130 0.40 -17.47 -14.93
N LEU A 131 -0.14 -17.49 -13.72
CA LEU A 131 -0.06 -18.63 -12.80
C LEU A 131 -1.46 -19.09 -12.43
N GLU A 132 -1.67 -20.42 -12.41
CA GLU A 132 -2.99 -21.01 -12.18
C GLU A 132 -3.19 -21.51 -10.74
N THR A 133 -2.11 -21.87 -10.03
CA THR A 133 -2.21 -22.42 -8.68
C THR A 133 -1.86 -21.41 -7.61
N VAL A 134 -2.52 -21.54 -6.46
CA VAL A 134 -2.28 -20.67 -5.30
C VAL A 134 -0.86 -20.83 -4.76
N GLU A 135 -0.35 -22.07 -4.80
CA GLU A 135 1.00 -22.42 -4.35
C GLU A 135 2.06 -21.70 -5.19
N ASP A 136 1.94 -21.74 -6.52
CA ASP A 136 2.87 -21.08 -7.44
C ASP A 136 2.82 -19.55 -7.28
N ILE A 137 1.63 -18.98 -6.98
CA ILE A 137 1.47 -17.54 -6.74
C ILE A 137 2.22 -17.12 -5.49
N PHE A 138 2.08 -17.85 -4.38
CA PHE A 138 2.79 -17.52 -3.14
C PHE A 138 4.30 -17.70 -3.29
N GLU A 139 4.76 -18.74 -4.02
CA GLU A 139 6.18 -18.91 -4.30
C GLU A 139 6.76 -17.79 -5.19
N ALA A 140 5.94 -17.22 -6.08
CA ALA A 140 6.36 -16.11 -6.94
C ALA A 140 6.41 -14.75 -6.21
N ILE A 141 5.74 -14.61 -5.06
CA ILE A 141 5.70 -13.37 -4.26
C ILE A 141 6.84 -13.35 -3.22
N ASP A 142 7.32 -14.52 -2.77
CA ASP A 142 8.43 -14.66 -1.82
C ASP A 142 9.77 -14.33 -2.47
#